data_da1b14187b6b45741a3b467351c6662e
#
_entry.id   da1b14187b6b45741a3b467351c6662e
#
_cell.length_a   1.000
_cell.length_b   1.000
_cell.length_c   1.000
_cell.angle_alpha   90.00
_cell.angle_beta   90.00
_cell.angle_gamma   90.00
#
_symmetry.space_group_name_H-M   'P 1'
#
loop_
_entity.id
_entity.type
_entity.pdbx_description
1 polymer ?
#
loop_
_entity_poly.entity_id
_entity_poly.type
_entity_poly.pdbx_seq_one_letter_code
_entity_poly.pdbx_strand_id
1 'polypeptide(L)'
;KSINAFAPIYHTEQSVIDPSNLINISAFDLEKTLAMDPEFLDTDAEHEHDQRVTSTSSIFTGSLNVNKLQQWIGELMNDYGEDLFRYKGVLSVKGMDEKFVFQGVHMLFSGYFSQEVAPWRKGEKRECRFVFIGRNLDHKMLEQGFLDCKAEDLRFNVGDTIYANIGEFTEGKILKCWDEGNPYRVEIQNAEKSNVWVPIDDDRYVRSSL
;
A
#
# COMPACT_ATOMS: atom_id res chain seq x y z
N LYS A 1 31.29 11.01 0.76
CA LYS A 1 32.32 11.60 1.66
C LYS A 1 31.92 12.96 2.24
N SER A 2 31.03 13.73 1.62
CA SER A 2 30.54 15.01 2.17
C SER A 2 29.71 14.85 3.45
N ILE A 3 29.04 13.69 3.65
CA ILE A 3 28.22 13.41 4.83
C ILE A 3 29.07 12.80 5.95
N ASN A 4 29.93 11.83 5.62
CA ASN A 4 30.85 11.20 6.55
C ASN A 4 32.18 10.90 5.86
N ALA A 5 33.22 11.67 6.18
CA ALA A 5 34.53 11.57 5.54
C ALA A 5 35.26 10.27 5.92
N PHE A 6 34.98 9.73 7.10
CA PHE A 6 35.70 8.56 7.67
C PHE A 6 35.03 7.23 7.31
N ALA A 7 33.75 7.22 6.93
CA ALA A 7 33.05 5.99 6.60
C ALA A 7 33.64 5.29 5.37
N PRO A 8 33.89 3.98 5.43
CA PRO A 8 34.17 3.20 4.25
C PRO A 8 32.93 3.15 3.33
N ILE A 9 33.16 3.05 2.04
CA ILE A 9 32.07 2.92 1.05
C ILE A 9 32.24 1.57 0.35
N TYR A 10 31.19 0.76 0.41
CA TYR A 10 31.11 -0.53 -0.27
C TYR A 10 30.06 -0.44 -1.38
N HIS A 11 30.43 -0.90 -2.57
CA HIS A 11 29.47 -1.08 -3.66
C HIS A 11 28.85 -2.47 -3.53
N THR A 12 27.52 -2.52 -3.45
CA THR A 12 26.80 -3.80 -3.28
C THR A 12 25.71 -3.92 -4.35
N GLU A 13 25.40 -5.16 -4.70
CA GLU A 13 24.27 -5.50 -5.55
C GLU A 13 23.26 -6.27 -4.72
N GLN A 14 21.97 -5.88 -4.79
CA GLN A 14 20.87 -6.46 -3.99
C GLN A 14 21.17 -6.57 -2.48
N SER A 15 21.93 -5.62 -1.95
CA SER A 15 22.39 -5.57 -0.55
C SER A 15 23.27 -6.75 -0.11
N VAL A 16 23.87 -7.49 -1.02
CA VAL A 16 24.78 -8.58 -0.69
C VAL A 16 26.14 -7.99 -0.30
N ILE A 17 26.53 -8.24 0.95
CA ILE A 17 27.81 -7.83 1.51
C ILE A 17 28.22 -8.83 2.61
N ASP A 18 29.54 -9.03 2.79
CA ASP A 18 30.03 -9.83 3.90
C ASP A 18 29.64 -9.18 5.24
N PRO A 19 28.96 -9.89 6.14
CA PRO A 19 28.52 -9.36 7.45
C PRO A 19 29.67 -8.79 8.29
N SER A 20 30.91 -9.29 8.15
CA SER A 20 32.07 -8.76 8.85
C SER A 20 32.38 -7.29 8.53
N ASN A 21 31.91 -6.79 7.39
CA ASN A 21 32.02 -5.38 7.01
C ASN A 21 30.98 -4.48 7.66
N LEU A 22 29.97 -5.04 8.34
CA LEU A 22 28.86 -4.31 8.94
C LEU A 22 28.76 -4.43 10.45
N ILE A 23 29.19 -5.56 11.01
CA ILE A 23 29.09 -5.87 12.43
C ILE A 23 30.49 -5.98 13.07
N ASN A 24 30.59 -5.58 14.35
CA ASN A 24 31.84 -5.61 15.12
C ASN A 24 32.99 -4.80 14.50
N ILE A 25 32.67 -3.81 13.69
CA ILE A 25 33.65 -2.96 12.98
C ILE A 25 34.22 -1.85 13.85
N SER A 26 33.77 -1.72 15.13
CA SER A 26 34.18 -0.68 16.07
C SER A 26 34.15 0.73 15.45
N ALA A 27 33.07 1.02 14.71
CA ALA A 27 32.96 2.22 13.89
C ALA A 27 32.80 3.52 14.70
N PHE A 28 32.33 3.42 15.93
CA PHE A 28 32.20 4.57 16.83
C PHE A 28 33.57 4.93 17.36
N ASP A 29 33.98 6.17 17.15
CA ASP A 29 35.20 6.78 17.67
C ASP A 29 34.86 8.19 18.09
N LEU A 30 34.95 8.47 19.39
CA LEU A 30 34.53 9.74 19.98
C LEU A 30 35.36 10.91 19.46
N GLU A 31 36.67 10.74 19.26
CA GLU A 31 37.52 11.80 18.73
C GLU A 31 37.14 12.17 17.30
N LYS A 32 36.87 11.18 16.47
CA LYS A 32 36.39 11.41 15.11
C LYS A 32 34.99 12.02 15.10
N THR A 33 34.12 11.60 16.02
CA THR A 33 32.78 12.16 16.15
C THR A 33 32.83 13.63 16.53
N LEU A 34 33.63 14.00 17.53
CA LEU A 34 33.83 15.40 17.94
C LEU A 34 34.56 16.25 16.87
N ALA A 35 35.40 15.62 16.04
CA ALA A 35 36.02 16.31 14.90
C ALA A 35 35.02 16.63 13.79
N MET A 36 33.92 15.87 13.70
CA MET A 36 32.84 16.10 12.73
C MET A 36 31.74 16.99 13.28
N ASP A 37 31.43 16.84 14.55
CA ASP A 37 30.39 17.54 15.28
C ASP A 37 30.93 17.90 16.68
N PRO A 38 31.53 19.09 16.86
CA PRO A 38 32.07 19.52 18.13
C PRO A 38 31.04 19.62 19.26
N GLU A 39 29.77 19.81 18.92
CA GLU A 39 28.65 19.95 19.83
C GLU A 39 27.97 18.62 20.17
N PHE A 40 28.50 17.49 19.67
CA PHE A 40 27.90 16.14 19.86
C PHE A 40 27.64 15.77 21.34
N LEU A 41 28.46 16.27 22.29
CA LEU A 41 28.26 16.04 23.72
C LEU A 41 27.49 17.18 24.42
N ASP A 42 27.12 18.22 23.69
CA ASP A 42 26.34 19.32 24.26
C ASP A 42 24.86 18.89 24.34
N THR A 43 24.39 18.61 25.55
CA THR A 43 23.00 18.20 25.80
C THR A 43 22.02 19.36 25.72
N ASP A 44 22.50 20.60 25.73
CA ASP A 44 21.69 21.81 25.69
C ASP A 44 21.66 22.44 24.29
N ALA A 45 22.39 21.86 23.33
CA ALA A 45 22.33 22.29 21.93
C ALA A 45 20.91 22.15 21.36
N GLU A 46 20.39 23.22 20.79
CA GLU A 46 19.10 23.16 20.09
C GLU A 46 19.23 22.24 18.87
N HIS A 47 18.68 21.06 18.99
CA HIS A 47 18.54 20.14 17.85
C HIS A 47 17.39 20.63 16.96
N GLU A 48 17.70 21.27 15.85
CA GLU A 48 16.70 21.53 14.80
C GLU A 48 16.30 20.21 14.15
N HIS A 49 15.20 19.65 14.60
CA HIS A 49 14.55 18.57 13.87
C HIS A 49 13.91 19.15 12.60
N ASP A 50 14.28 18.64 11.45
CA ASP A 50 13.60 18.96 10.20
C ASP A 50 12.16 18.44 10.25
N GLN A 51 11.25 19.29 10.75
CA GLN A 51 9.82 18.97 10.88
C GLN A 51 9.09 18.86 9.52
N ARG A 52 9.78 19.11 8.42
CA ARG A 52 9.20 18.99 7.07
C ARG A 52 8.94 17.54 6.69
N VAL A 53 9.74 16.60 7.23
CA VAL A 53 9.54 15.17 6.99
C VAL A 53 8.77 14.57 8.16
N THR A 54 7.60 14.05 7.87
CA THR A 54 6.71 13.46 8.86
C THR A 54 6.29 12.05 8.47
N SER A 55 5.68 11.34 9.40
CA SER A 55 5.05 10.05 9.12
C SER A 55 3.58 10.08 9.54
N THR A 56 2.75 9.40 8.77
CA THR A 56 1.37 9.09 9.14
C THR A 56 1.12 7.60 9.06
N SER A 57 0.33 7.09 9.98
CA SER A 57 -0.07 5.69 9.97
C SER A 57 -1.56 5.60 10.25
N SER A 58 -2.22 4.64 9.62
CA SER A 58 -3.61 4.34 9.87
C SER A 58 -3.85 2.85 9.99
N ILE A 59 -4.83 2.50 10.80
CA ILE A 59 -5.23 1.11 11.03
C ILE A 59 -6.74 1.07 11.06
N PHE A 60 -7.33 0.15 10.29
CA PHE A 60 -8.74 -0.16 10.46
C PHE A 60 -9.00 -1.67 10.50
N THR A 61 -10.04 -2.07 11.19
CA THR A 61 -10.53 -3.46 11.20
C THR A 61 -11.43 -3.70 9.99
N GLY A 62 -11.23 -4.84 9.34
CA GLY A 62 -11.98 -5.26 8.15
C GLY A 62 -11.07 -5.46 6.94
N SER A 63 -11.68 -5.58 5.79
CA SER A 63 -10.99 -5.77 4.51
C SER A 63 -11.25 -4.59 3.60
N LEU A 64 -10.37 -4.39 2.63
CA LEU A 64 -10.53 -3.36 1.59
C LEU A 64 -10.89 -3.98 0.24
N ASN A 65 -11.33 -3.12 -0.67
CA ASN A 65 -11.43 -3.39 -2.10
C ASN A 65 -10.08 -3.02 -2.74
N VAL A 66 -9.35 -4.00 -3.27
CA VAL A 66 -8.01 -3.80 -3.83
C VAL A 66 -8.02 -2.88 -5.06
N ASN A 67 -9.12 -2.86 -5.82
CA ASN A 67 -9.24 -2.00 -7.00
C ASN A 67 -9.40 -0.52 -6.61
N LYS A 68 -10.15 -0.24 -5.54
CA LYS A 68 -10.21 1.12 -4.95
C LYS A 68 -8.84 1.57 -4.45
N LEU A 69 -8.11 0.67 -3.76
CA LEU A 69 -6.76 0.96 -3.32
C LEU A 69 -5.83 1.28 -4.49
N GLN A 70 -5.85 0.49 -5.56
CA GLN A 70 -5.01 0.71 -6.73
C GLN A 70 -5.32 2.05 -7.41
N GLN A 71 -6.61 2.39 -7.54
CA GLN A 71 -7.03 3.68 -8.08
C GLN A 71 -6.51 4.82 -7.21
N TRP A 72 -6.77 4.79 -5.91
CA TRP A 72 -6.35 5.83 -4.98
C TRP A 72 -4.83 6.00 -4.92
N ILE A 73 -4.06 4.88 -4.90
CA ILE A 73 -2.59 4.96 -4.94
C ILE A 73 -2.10 5.57 -6.26
N GLY A 74 -2.76 5.27 -7.39
CA GLY A 74 -2.44 5.87 -8.67
C GLY A 74 -2.61 7.41 -8.65
N GLU A 75 -3.73 7.89 -8.13
CA GLU A 75 -4.01 9.32 -7.93
C GLU A 75 -2.99 9.96 -6.98
N LEU A 76 -2.74 9.31 -5.83
CA LEU A 76 -1.79 9.78 -4.84
C LEU A 76 -0.36 9.90 -5.38
N MET A 77 0.10 8.93 -6.18
CA MET A 77 1.42 8.97 -6.81
C MET A 77 1.52 10.07 -7.86
N ASN A 78 0.44 10.33 -8.59
CA ASN A 78 0.42 11.39 -9.59
C ASN A 78 0.52 12.79 -8.93
N ASP A 79 -0.19 12.99 -7.83
CA ASP A 79 -0.35 14.30 -7.22
C ASP A 79 0.74 14.62 -6.16
N TYR A 80 1.21 13.60 -5.43
CA TYR A 80 2.08 13.75 -4.27
C TYR A 80 3.34 12.85 -4.30
N GLY A 81 3.60 12.15 -5.39
CA GLY A 81 4.67 11.15 -5.46
C GLY A 81 6.07 11.70 -5.14
N GLU A 82 6.34 12.97 -5.45
CA GLU A 82 7.61 13.64 -5.12
C GLU A 82 7.79 13.88 -3.61
N ASP A 83 6.69 14.04 -2.87
CA ASP A 83 6.68 14.28 -1.44
C ASP A 83 6.54 12.98 -0.61
N LEU A 84 6.19 11.87 -1.25
CA LEU A 84 6.11 10.55 -0.62
C LEU A 84 7.44 9.81 -0.73
N PHE A 85 8.18 9.73 0.37
CA PHE A 85 9.51 9.10 0.38
C PHE A 85 9.46 7.60 0.58
N ARG A 86 8.56 7.13 1.44
CA ARG A 86 8.39 5.71 1.74
C ARG A 86 6.98 5.40 2.19
N TYR A 87 6.48 4.28 1.77
CA TYR A 87 5.20 3.77 2.24
C TYR A 87 5.19 2.25 2.31
N LYS A 88 4.48 1.72 3.30
CA LYS A 88 4.32 0.29 3.53
C LYS A 88 2.96 -0.02 4.10
N GLY A 89 2.42 -1.19 3.74
CA GLY A 89 1.20 -1.68 4.33
C GLY A 89 1.09 -3.20 4.27
N VAL A 90 0.35 -3.74 5.24
CA VAL A 90 -0.15 -5.11 5.21
C VAL A 90 -1.65 -5.03 5.32
N LEU A 91 -2.33 -5.55 4.32
CA LEU A 91 -3.73 -5.27 4.06
C LEU A 91 -4.51 -6.58 3.90
N SER A 92 -5.74 -6.56 4.40
CA SER A 92 -6.72 -7.60 4.13
C SER A 92 -7.57 -7.19 2.93
N VAL A 93 -7.56 -8.00 1.88
CA VAL A 93 -8.42 -7.80 0.71
C VAL A 93 -9.68 -8.64 0.87
N LYS A 94 -10.84 -8.06 0.59
CA LYS A 94 -12.12 -8.78 0.67
C LYS A 94 -12.18 -9.89 -0.39
N GLY A 95 -12.58 -11.09 0.02
CA GLY A 95 -12.63 -12.26 -0.87
C GLY A 95 -11.29 -12.98 -1.06
N MET A 96 -10.21 -12.55 -0.37
CA MET A 96 -8.89 -13.20 -0.41
C MET A 96 -8.48 -13.65 0.98
N ASP A 97 -7.78 -14.76 1.07
CA ASP A 97 -7.19 -15.25 2.32
C ASP A 97 -5.72 -14.85 2.47
N GLU A 98 -5.04 -14.54 1.38
CA GLU A 98 -3.68 -14.05 1.38
C GLU A 98 -3.63 -12.61 1.90
N LYS A 99 -2.50 -12.27 2.55
CA LYS A 99 -2.21 -10.89 2.94
C LYS A 99 -1.65 -10.13 1.74
N PHE A 100 -2.24 -8.98 1.46
CA PHE A 100 -1.73 -8.09 0.44
C PHE A 100 -0.66 -7.20 1.07
N VAL A 101 0.55 -7.28 0.55
CA VAL A 101 1.69 -6.44 0.95
C VAL A 101 1.88 -5.36 -0.08
N PHE A 102 1.97 -4.15 0.39
CA PHE A 102 2.17 -2.99 -0.46
C PHE A 102 3.34 -2.17 0.08
N GLN A 103 4.23 -1.75 -0.79
CA GLN A 103 5.39 -0.96 -0.42
C GLN A 103 5.88 -0.09 -1.56
N GLY A 104 6.55 0.99 -1.19
CA GLY A 104 7.18 1.84 -2.18
C GLY A 104 8.24 2.76 -1.61
N VAL A 105 9.07 3.26 -2.51
CA VAL A 105 10.09 4.26 -2.29
C VAL A 105 9.98 5.28 -3.43
N HIS A 106 9.63 6.53 -3.10
CA HIS A 106 9.27 7.53 -4.10
C HIS A 106 8.24 6.99 -5.11
N MET A 107 8.50 7.18 -6.39
CA MET A 107 7.62 6.74 -7.50
C MET A 107 7.66 5.21 -7.74
N LEU A 108 8.53 4.48 -7.06
CA LEU A 108 8.61 3.03 -7.20
C LEU A 108 7.63 2.36 -6.25
N PHE A 109 6.60 1.78 -6.84
CA PHE A 109 5.52 1.08 -6.13
C PHE A 109 5.52 -0.41 -6.45
N SER A 110 5.25 -1.23 -5.44
CA SER A 110 4.91 -2.63 -5.61
C SER A 110 3.78 -3.04 -4.65
N GLY A 111 2.82 -3.81 -5.17
CA GLY A 111 1.76 -4.42 -4.39
C GLY A 111 1.51 -5.84 -4.87
N TYR A 112 1.47 -6.80 -3.94
CA TYR A 112 1.32 -8.22 -4.28
C TYR A 112 0.69 -9.00 -3.12
N PHE A 113 0.04 -10.11 -3.46
CA PHE A 113 -0.38 -11.10 -2.48
C PHE A 113 0.85 -11.91 -2.04
N SER A 114 1.20 -11.81 -0.78
CA SER A 114 2.43 -12.40 -0.26
C SER A 114 2.28 -13.90 -0.03
N GLN A 115 3.20 -14.67 -0.60
CA GLN A 115 3.36 -16.10 -0.29
C GLN A 115 4.30 -16.34 0.90
N GLU A 116 5.11 -15.35 1.26
CA GLU A 116 6.06 -15.42 2.37
C GLU A 116 5.40 -15.15 3.74
N VAL A 117 4.32 -14.36 3.73
CA VAL A 117 3.55 -14.06 4.94
C VAL A 117 2.37 -15.02 5.02
N ALA A 118 2.23 -15.70 6.15
CA ALA A 118 1.12 -16.63 6.37
C ALA A 118 -0.24 -15.96 6.07
N PRO A 119 -1.16 -16.65 5.36
CA PRO A 119 -2.48 -16.13 5.07
C PRO A 119 -3.28 -15.86 6.36
N TRP A 120 -4.37 -15.13 6.23
CA TRP A 120 -5.31 -14.91 7.34
C TRP A 120 -5.89 -16.24 7.83
N ARG A 121 -5.76 -16.51 9.12
CA ARG A 121 -6.35 -17.72 9.72
C ARG A 121 -7.86 -17.57 9.84
N LYS A 122 -8.57 -18.68 9.81
CA LYS A 122 -10.02 -18.70 10.06
C LYS A 122 -10.31 -18.15 11.46
N GLY A 123 -11.13 -17.07 11.53
CA GLY A 123 -11.45 -16.38 12.78
C GLY A 123 -10.40 -15.36 13.23
N GLU A 124 -9.28 -15.20 12.53
CA GLU A 124 -8.34 -14.11 12.77
C GLU A 124 -9.01 -12.76 12.45
N LYS A 125 -8.82 -11.79 13.35
CA LYS A 125 -9.30 -10.43 13.12
C LYS A 125 -8.56 -9.82 11.95
N ARG A 126 -9.27 -9.56 10.88
CA ARG A 126 -8.69 -8.92 9.68
C ARG A 126 -8.49 -7.44 9.94
N GLU A 127 -7.30 -6.96 9.61
CA GLU A 127 -6.92 -5.55 9.76
C GLU A 127 -6.13 -5.09 8.54
N CYS A 128 -6.31 -3.82 8.22
CA CYS A 128 -5.49 -3.12 7.26
C CYS A 128 -4.63 -2.10 7.99
N ARG A 129 -3.33 -2.15 7.78
CA ARG A 129 -2.35 -1.24 8.37
C ARG A 129 -1.49 -0.66 7.29
N PHE A 130 -1.27 0.66 7.34
CA PHE A 130 -0.27 1.28 6.50
C PHE A 130 0.45 2.42 7.20
N VAL A 131 1.60 2.79 6.61
CA VAL A 131 2.41 3.92 7.03
C VAL A 131 2.91 4.65 5.77
N PHE A 132 2.85 5.97 5.79
CA PHE A 132 3.51 6.85 4.84
C PHE A 132 4.56 7.69 5.56
N ILE A 133 5.69 7.93 4.90
CA ILE A 133 6.75 8.84 5.32
C ILE A 133 7.04 9.77 4.15
N GLY A 134 7.05 11.07 4.41
CA GLY A 134 7.28 12.08 3.39
C GLY A 134 7.28 13.49 3.96
N ARG A 135 7.33 14.46 3.10
CA ARG A 135 7.24 15.88 3.47
C ARG A 135 5.88 16.45 3.09
N ASN A 136 5.46 17.49 3.80
CA ASN A 136 4.20 18.20 3.55
C ASN A 136 2.96 17.28 3.48
N LEU A 137 2.97 16.17 4.23
CA LEU A 137 1.89 15.19 4.18
C LEU A 137 0.59 15.76 4.76
N ASP A 138 -0.48 15.74 3.98
CA ASP A 138 -1.83 15.93 4.52
C ASP A 138 -2.30 14.61 5.15
N HIS A 139 -2.11 14.51 6.47
CA HIS A 139 -2.44 13.32 7.26
C HIS A 139 -3.91 12.96 7.18
N LYS A 140 -4.81 13.95 7.14
CA LYS A 140 -6.26 13.72 7.06
C LYS A 140 -6.68 13.17 5.70
N MET A 141 -6.14 13.74 4.64
CA MET A 141 -6.39 13.28 3.27
C MET A 141 -5.90 11.84 3.09
N LEU A 142 -4.69 11.52 3.57
CA LEU A 142 -4.12 10.18 3.51
C LEU A 142 -4.94 9.16 4.32
N GLU A 143 -5.37 9.52 5.52
CA GLU A 143 -6.21 8.66 6.35
C GLU A 143 -7.57 8.43 5.70
N GLN A 144 -8.24 9.49 5.25
CA GLN A 144 -9.56 9.40 4.63
C GLN A 144 -9.52 8.59 3.34
N GLY A 145 -8.58 8.88 2.44
CA GLY A 145 -8.44 8.14 1.19
C GLY A 145 -8.19 6.65 1.40
N PHE A 146 -7.45 6.29 2.45
CA PHE A 146 -7.30 4.89 2.83
C PHE A 146 -8.60 4.28 3.38
N LEU A 147 -9.33 5.01 4.20
CA LEU A 147 -10.63 4.56 4.73
C LEU A 147 -11.67 4.37 3.62
N ASP A 148 -11.64 5.19 2.59
CA ASP A 148 -12.53 5.10 1.43
C ASP A 148 -12.27 3.85 0.57
N CYS A 149 -11.08 3.22 0.73
CA CYS A 149 -10.78 1.94 0.10
C CYS A 149 -11.45 0.74 0.79
N LYS A 150 -12.13 0.90 1.93
CA LYS A 150 -12.85 -0.20 2.58
C LYS A 150 -13.80 -0.90 1.61
N ALA A 151 -13.89 -2.22 1.76
CA ALA A 151 -14.87 -3.02 1.04
C ALA A 151 -16.28 -2.58 1.46
N GLU A 152 -17.06 -2.25 0.46
CA GLU A 152 -18.44 -1.81 0.57
C GLU A 152 -19.42 -2.95 0.82
N ASP A 153 -20.60 -2.64 1.34
CA ASP A 153 -21.75 -3.51 1.28
C ASP A 153 -22.29 -3.52 -0.15
N LEU A 154 -22.46 -4.70 -0.71
CA LEU A 154 -22.81 -4.87 -2.12
C LEU A 154 -24.28 -4.57 -2.37
N ARG A 155 -24.59 -3.88 -3.47
CA ARG A 155 -25.95 -3.54 -3.91
C ARG A 155 -26.71 -4.75 -4.47
N PHE A 156 -25.99 -5.74 -5.04
CA PHE A 156 -26.59 -6.89 -5.73
C PHE A 156 -26.16 -8.21 -5.08
N ASN A 157 -26.95 -9.25 -5.28
CA ASN A 157 -26.75 -10.58 -4.73
C ASN A 157 -26.43 -11.61 -5.84
N VAL A 158 -25.91 -12.76 -5.42
CA VAL A 158 -25.72 -13.90 -6.33
C VAL A 158 -27.07 -14.29 -6.93
N GLY A 159 -27.10 -14.41 -8.25
CA GLY A 159 -28.30 -14.73 -9.03
C GLY A 159 -29.02 -13.55 -9.63
N ASP A 160 -28.73 -12.32 -9.19
CA ASP A 160 -29.33 -11.12 -9.78
C ASP A 160 -28.85 -10.92 -11.21
N THR A 161 -29.77 -10.38 -12.04
CA THR A 161 -29.45 -9.91 -13.38
C THR A 161 -29.11 -8.44 -13.32
N ILE A 162 -27.99 -8.07 -13.92
CA ILE A 162 -27.43 -6.71 -13.91
C ILE A 162 -26.84 -6.39 -15.30
N TYR A 163 -26.44 -5.14 -15.48
CA TYR A 163 -25.66 -4.69 -16.62
C TYR A 163 -24.22 -4.39 -16.18
N ALA A 164 -23.25 -5.18 -16.67
CA ALA A 164 -21.83 -4.97 -16.42
C ALA A 164 -21.19 -4.20 -17.58
N ASN A 165 -20.31 -3.26 -17.26
CA ASN A 165 -19.56 -2.50 -18.26
C ASN A 165 -18.32 -3.28 -18.71
N ILE A 166 -18.36 -3.79 -19.93
CA ILE A 166 -17.26 -4.50 -20.60
C ILE A 166 -16.71 -3.73 -21.82
N GLY A 167 -16.83 -2.39 -21.80
CA GLY A 167 -16.67 -1.49 -22.93
C GLY A 167 -18.00 -0.87 -23.33
N GLU A 168 -19.06 -1.66 -23.20
CA GLU A 168 -20.47 -1.26 -23.21
C GLU A 168 -21.22 -2.01 -22.11
N PHE A 169 -22.36 -1.47 -21.68
CA PHE A 169 -23.18 -2.14 -20.65
C PHE A 169 -23.91 -3.34 -21.25
N THR A 170 -23.53 -4.53 -20.79
CA THR A 170 -24.07 -5.80 -21.27
C THR A 170 -24.74 -6.56 -20.14
N GLU A 171 -25.90 -7.15 -20.44
CA GLU A 171 -26.65 -7.94 -19.48
C GLU A 171 -25.86 -9.18 -19.03
N GLY A 172 -25.88 -9.45 -17.73
CA GLY A 172 -25.22 -10.60 -17.14
C GLY A 172 -25.84 -11.03 -15.83
N LYS A 173 -25.48 -12.23 -15.38
CA LYS A 173 -25.94 -12.81 -14.12
C LYS A 173 -24.80 -12.90 -13.13
N ILE A 174 -25.01 -12.44 -11.90
CA ILE A 174 -24.02 -12.55 -10.82
C ILE A 174 -23.86 -14.01 -10.40
N LEU A 175 -22.65 -14.55 -10.55
CA LEU A 175 -22.29 -15.89 -10.14
C LEU A 175 -21.75 -15.94 -8.71
N LYS A 176 -21.01 -14.91 -8.32
CA LYS A 176 -20.32 -14.86 -7.03
C LYS A 176 -20.10 -13.42 -6.57
N CYS A 177 -20.21 -13.18 -5.28
CA CYS A 177 -19.85 -11.93 -4.64
C CYS A 177 -18.49 -12.09 -3.95
N TRP A 178 -17.67 -11.04 -4.03
CA TRP A 178 -16.30 -11.01 -3.50
C TRP A 178 -15.44 -12.19 -3.97
N ASP A 179 -15.24 -12.24 -5.27
CA ASP A 179 -14.40 -13.25 -5.92
C ASP A 179 -13.07 -12.65 -6.39
N GLU A 180 -11.96 -13.21 -5.91
CA GLU A 180 -10.60 -12.76 -6.23
C GLU A 180 -10.39 -11.25 -6.04
N GLY A 181 -10.91 -10.72 -4.93
CA GLY A 181 -10.78 -9.31 -4.57
C GLY A 181 -11.77 -8.38 -5.27
N ASN A 182 -12.62 -8.89 -6.15
CA ASN A 182 -13.62 -8.11 -6.89
C ASN A 182 -15.02 -8.28 -6.28
N PRO A 183 -15.85 -7.22 -6.25
CA PRO A 183 -17.24 -7.25 -5.80
C PRO A 183 -18.08 -8.35 -6.45
N TYR A 184 -18.02 -8.47 -7.76
CA TYR A 184 -18.85 -9.42 -8.48
C TYR A 184 -18.08 -10.18 -9.56
N ARG A 185 -18.36 -11.49 -9.65
CA ARG A 185 -18.12 -12.30 -10.85
C ARG A 185 -19.42 -12.47 -11.59
N VAL A 186 -19.44 -12.09 -12.87
CA VAL A 186 -20.64 -12.01 -13.70
C VAL A 186 -20.49 -12.89 -14.93
N GLU A 187 -21.48 -13.74 -15.21
CA GLU A 187 -21.61 -14.44 -16.49
C GLU A 187 -22.37 -13.53 -17.45
N ILE A 188 -21.71 -13.08 -18.50
CA ILE A 188 -22.31 -12.22 -19.53
C ILE A 188 -23.26 -13.04 -20.43
N GLN A 189 -24.43 -12.48 -20.74
CA GLN A 189 -25.42 -13.06 -21.63
C GLN A 189 -25.02 -12.88 -23.11
N ASN A 190 -23.89 -13.44 -23.49
CA ASN A 190 -23.40 -13.47 -24.87
C ASN A 190 -23.30 -14.92 -25.37
N ALA A 191 -22.99 -15.11 -26.65
CA ALA A 191 -22.90 -16.45 -27.26
C ALA A 191 -21.82 -17.33 -26.60
N GLU A 192 -20.78 -16.74 -26.01
CA GLU A 192 -19.65 -17.43 -25.40
C GLU A 192 -19.83 -17.66 -23.90
N LYS A 193 -20.85 -17.04 -23.27
CA LYS A 193 -21.07 -17.05 -21.81
C LYS A 193 -19.80 -16.72 -21.02
N SER A 194 -19.13 -15.64 -21.41
CA SER A 194 -17.88 -15.25 -20.79
C SER A 194 -18.09 -14.75 -19.36
N ASN A 195 -17.10 -15.04 -18.51
CA ASN A 195 -17.08 -14.54 -17.14
C ASN A 195 -16.22 -13.28 -17.06
N VAL A 196 -16.75 -12.26 -16.38
CA VAL A 196 -16.05 -11.00 -16.11
C VAL A 196 -16.07 -10.68 -14.63
N TRP A 197 -15.09 -9.90 -14.17
CA TRP A 197 -15.04 -9.38 -12.82
C TRP A 197 -15.37 -7.90 -12.83
N VAL A 198 -16.30 -7.50 -11.97
CA VAL A 198 -16.65 -6.10 -11.73
C VAL A 198 -15.75 -5.59 -10.60
N PRO A 199 -14.90 -4.59 -10.85
CA PRO A 199 -13.86 -4.20 -9.89
C PRO A 199 -14.35 -3.34 -8.73
N ILE A 200 -15.42 -2.56 -8.95
CA ILE A 200 -16.02 -1.67 -7.94
C ILE A 200 -17.53 -1.69 -8.12
N ASP A 201 -18.28 -1.70 -7.01
CA ASP A 201 -19.73 -1.65 -7.04
C ASP A 201 -20.23 -0.21 -7.16
N ASP A 202 -20.10 0.36 -8.35
CA ASP A 202 -20.69 1.67 -8.69
C ASP A 202 -21.24 1.69 -10.14
N ASP A 203 -22.00 2.75 -10.46
CA ASP A 203 -22.71 2.87 -11.73
C ASP A 203 -21.81 3.01 -12.97
N ARG A 204 -20.51 3.23 -12.82
CA ARG A 204 -19.52 3.19 -13.91
C ARG A 204 -19.26 1.77 -14.38
N TYR A 205 -19.41 0.78 -13.48
CA TYR A 205 -19.05 -0.61 -13.72
C TYR A 205 -20.25 -1.55 -13.73
N VAL A 206 -21.28 -1.28 -12.92
CA VAL A 206 -22.45 -2.16 -12.77
C VAL A 206 -23.73 -1.38 -12.48
N ARG A 207 -24.84 -1.76 -13.13
CA ARG A 207 -26.16 -1.13 -12.98
C ARG A 207 -27.26 -2.16 -12.91
N SER A 208 -28.40 -1.79 -12.30
CA SER A 208 -29.62 -2.58 -12.32
C SER A 208 -30.41 -2.45 -13.64
N SER A 209 -30.21 -1.36 -14.38
CA SER A 209 -30.86 -1.05 -15.65
C SER A 209 -29.95 -0.17 -16.51
N LEU A 210 -30.22 -0.10 -17.80
CA LEU A 210 -29.51 0.76 -18.77
C LEU A 210 -29.89 2.24 -18.58
#